data_ef7bf843986996f76114648bc1422e7b
#
_entry.id   ef7bf843986996f76114648bc1422e7b
#
_cell.length_a   1.000
_cell.length_b   1.000
_cell.length_c   1.000
_cell.angle_alpha   90.00
_cell.angle_beta   90.00
_cell.angle_gamma   90.00
#
_symmetry.space_group_name_H-M   'P 1'
#
loop_
_entity.id
_entity.type
_entity.pdbx_description
1 polymer ?
#
loop_
_entity_poly.entity_id
_entity_poly.type
_entity_poly.pdbx_seq_one_letter_code
_entity_poly.pdbx_strand_id
1 'polypeptide(L)'
;MPVLDWARTDLYHPNPDGTSNLYFSYAEFAYFDIYILKRKGAREEWAAFHLFPGRVVLAEVEELRRTMTPEGEHRLVDNIIVKTQGFVSGNIREDDEHPLDIFRSLLARYEGIGRDELRENMRYFLSAVIPVCDECGVNLCVHPDDPPIPVLGLPRIVRTDEDIDWFLHAVDNPHNGLTFCAGSLSAGLQNDVTALARKYASRTHFVHLRSCHIFPNGDFTEASHLGGRADLVELCRIFESTNPRLPMRVDHGKTMLGDEARGYNAGYSFLGRMFALAQMQGVLAVVKRPTPNPSHNGGEWVNQVKCLPDD
;
A
#
# COMPACT_ATOMS: atom_id res chain seq x y z
N MET A 1 -2.09 -14.62 -8.63
CA MET A 1 -2.36 -14.19 -7.24
C MET A 1 -1.02 -14.06 -6.54
N PRO A 2 -0.70 -12.94 -5.94
CA PRO A 2 0.51 -12.82 -5.16
C PRO A 2 0.46 -13.76 -3.97
N VAL A 3 1.58 -14.38 -3.65
CA VAL A 3 1.75 -15.15 -2.41
C VAL A 3 1.73 -14.21 -1.21
N LEU A 4 2.21 -13.00 -1.43
CA LEU A 4 2.25 -11.93 -0.46
C LEU A 4 1.59 -10.70 -1.09
N ASP A 5 0.50 -10.23 -0.49
CA ASP A 5 -0.15 -8.99 -0.89
C ASP A 5 0.56 -7.80 -0.19
N TRP A 6 0.04 -7.33 0.91
CA TRP A 6 0.72 -6.36 1.74
C TRP A 6 1.33 -7.02 2.98
N ALA A 7 2.38 -6.45 3.52
CA ALA A 7 3.03 -6.99 4.71
C ALA A 7 3.31 -5.90 5.75
N ARG A 8 3.04 -6.21 7.03
CA ARG A 8 3.39 -5.39 8.18
C ARG A 8 3.91 -6.27 9.31
N THR A 9 4.84 -5.75 10.07
CA THR A 9 5.43 -6.47 11.22
C THR A 9 4.68 -6.16 12.51
N ASP A 10 4.04 -5.00 12.60
CA ASP A 10 3.13 -4.62 13.69
C ASP A 10 1.84 -4.04 13.12
N LEU A 11 0.72 -4.49 13.67
CA LEU A 11 -0.61 -4.08 13.23
C LEU A 11 -1.22 -2.96 14.09
N TYR A 12 -0.63 -2.69 15.25
CA TYR A 12 -1.12 -1.73 16.24
C TYR A 12 0.01 -0.87 16.82
N HIS A 13 0.94 -0.45 15.97
CA HIS A 13 2.05 0.42 16.39
C HIS A 13 1.51 1.73 16.99
N PRO A 14 1.86 2.04 18.26
CA PRO A 14 1.24 3.14 18.98
C PRO A 14 1.68 4.51 18.46
N ASN A 15 0.75 5.44 18.38
CA ASN A 15 0.99 6.85 18.11
C ASN A 15 0.94 7.68 19.40
N PRO A 16 1.61 8.85 19.47
CA PRO A 16 1.57 9.73 20.65
C PRO A 16 0.16 10.21 21.03
N ASP A 17 -0.79 10.20 20.10
CA ASP A 17 -2.18 10.62 20.31
C ASP A 17 -3.10 9.50 20.85
N GLY A 18 -2.53 8.34 21.20
CA GLY A 18 -3.27 7.19 21.71
C GLY A 18 -3.95 6.33 20.64
N THR A 19 -3.79 6.67 19.38
CA THR A 19 -4.20 5.83 18.24
C THR A 19 -3.09 4.85 17.88
N SER A 20 -3.36 3.88 16.97
CA SER A 20 -2.33 3.02 16.43
C SER A 20 -2.43 2.91 14.90
N ASN A 21 -1.29 2.54 14.29
CA ASN A 21 -1.16 2.37 12.86
C ASN A 21 -0.47 1.05 12.51
N LEU A 22 -0.62 0.65 11.26
CA LEU A 22 0.17 -0.43 10.67
C LEU A 22 1.62 -0.01 10.51
N TYR A 23 2.57 -0.88 10.89
CA TYR A 23 4.00 -0.57 10.89
C TYR A 23 4.81 -1.70 10.24
N PHE A 24 5.88 -1.32 9.53
CA PHE A 24 6.84 -2.23 8.92
C PHE A 24 8.25 -1.94 9.42
N SER A 25 8.85 -2.93 10.08
CA SER A 25 10.26 -2.94 10.44
C SER A 25 11.04 -3.85 9.50
N TYR A 26 12.06 -3.30 8.86
CA TYR A 26 12.97 -4.10 8.03
C TYR A 26 13.70 -5.16 8.84
N ALA A 27 14.11 -4.84 10.06
CA ALA A 27 14.83 -5.78 10.93
C ALA A 27 13.93 -6.92 11.39
N GLU A 28 12.69 -6.65 11.84
CA GLU A 28 11.75 -7.70 12.25
C GLU A 28 11.35 -8.57 11.05
N PHE A 29 11.15 -7.97 9.89
CA PHE A 29 10.80 -8.72 8.68
C PHE A 29 11.97 -9.60 8.21
N ALA A 30 13.21 -9.10 8.26
CA ALA A 30 14.41 -9.88 7.96
C ALA A 30 14.61 -11.01 8.99
N TYR A 31 14.36 -10.73 10.28
CA TYR A 31 14.37 -11.75 11.33
C TYR A 31 13.37 -12.87 11.03
N PHE A 32 12.14 -12.51 10.68
CA PHE A 32 11.10 -13.46 10.28
C PHE A 32 11.57 -14.34 9.12
N ASP A 33 12.11 -13.74 8.06
CA ASP A 33 12.57 -14.45 6.86
C ASP A 33 13.73 -15.43 7.16
N ILE A 34 14.70 -14.98 7.97
CA ILE A 34 15.92 -15.75 8.24
C ILE A 34 15.69 -16.84 9.31
N TYR A 35 15.03 -16.50 10.43
CA TYR A 35 14.99 -17.37 11.60
C TYR A 35 13.66 -18.11 11.79
N ILE A 36 12.53 -17.53 11.42
CA ILE A 36 11.21 -18.14 11.56
C ILE A 36 10.85 -18.93 10.28
N LEU A 37 10.84 -18.26 9.14
CA LEU A 37 10.55 -18.88 7.85
C LEU A 37 11.69 -19.80 7.39
N LYS A 38 12.92 -19.44 7.73
CA LYS A 38 14.16 -20.17 7.38
C LYS A 38 14.32 -20.35 5.87
N ARG A 39 14.01 -19.31 5.12
CA ARG A 39 14.11 -19.33 3.67
C ARG A 39 15.57 -19.45 3.23
N LYS A 40 15.85 -20.34 2.27
CA LYS A 40 17.18 -20.50 1.70
C LYS A 40 17.60 -19.22 0.97
N GLY A 41 18.80 -18.72 1.23
CA GLY A 41 19.35 -17.49 0.64
C GLY A 41 18.88 -16.18 1.30
N ALA A 42 17.99 -16.24 2.29
CA ALA A 42 17.46 -15.03 2.94
C ALA A 42 18.56 -14.17 3.56
N ARG A 43 19.54 -14.79 4.25
CA ARG A 43 20.62 -14.06 4.92
C ARG A 43 21.50 -13.32 3.92
N GLU A 44 21.83 -13.95 2.79
CA GLU A 44 22.63 -13.37 1.71
C GLU A 44 21.88 -12.20 1.04
N GLU A 45 20.59 -12.35 0.79
CA GLU A 45 19.76 -11.28 0.22
C GLU A 45 19.67 -10.09 1.17
N TRP A 46 19.43 -10.32 2.47
CA TRP A 46 19.39 -9.24 3.46
C TRP A 46 20.77 -8.61 3.72
N ALA A 47 21.87 -9.35 3.52
CA ALA A 47 23.23 -8.80 3.56
C ALA A 47 23.50 -7.85 2.37
N ALA A 48 22.94 -8.15 1.21
CA ALA A 48 23.04 -7.32 0.01
C ALA A 48 22.00 -6.18 -0.02
N PHE A 49 21.09 -6.12 0.93
CA PHE A 49 20.03 -5.10 0.99
C PHE A 49 20.58 -3.76 1.51
N HIS A 50 20.68 -2.78 0.62
CA HIS A 50 21.23 -1.44 0.90
C HIS A 50 20.28 -0.32 0.48
N LEU A 51 19.10 -0.25 1.09
CA LEU A 51 18.14 0.79 0.77
C LEU A 51 18.46 2.13 1.47
N PHE A 52 19.09 2.07 2.64
CA PHE A 52 19.35 3.24 3.47
C PHE A 52 20.86 3.40 3.73
N PRO A 53 21.44 4.58 3.45
CA PRO A 53 22.86 4.83 3.73
C PRO A 53 23.20 4.62 5.21
N GLY A 54 24.21 3.81 5.47
CA GLY A 54 24.70 3.57 6.84
C GLY A 54 23.87 2.58 7.68
N ARG A 55 22.75 2.08 7.18
CA ARG A 55 21.97 1.03 7.87
C ARG A 55 22.44 -0.36 7.44
N VAL A 56 22.71 -1.21 8.41
CA VAL A 56 23.02 -2.64 8.22
C VAL A 56 21.93 -3.46 8.90
N VAL A 57 20.92 -3.85 8.17
CA VAL A 57 19.74 -4.58 8.68
C VAL A 57 20.14 -5.85 9.44
N LEU A 58 21.15 -6.59 8.94
CA LEU A 58 21.62 -7.81 9.62
C LEU A 58 22.18 -7.57 11.02
N ALA A 59 22.77 -6.40 11.32
CA ALA A 59 23.22 -6.10 12.66
C ALA A 59 22.06 -5.98 13.66
N GLU A 60 20.96 -5.35 13.20
CA GLU A 60 19.73 -5.24 13.98
C GLU A 60 19.05 -6.61 14.13
N VAL A 61 19.09 -7.46 13.11
CA VAL A 61 18.59 -8.84 13.15
C VAL A 61 19.33 -9.69 14.19
N GLU A 62 20.66 -9.54 14.28
CA GLU A 62 21.45 -10.27 15.31
C GLU A 62 21.15 -9.75 16.74
N GLU A 63 20.78 -8.49 16.91
CA GLU A 63 20.30 -7.99 18.19
C GLU A 63 18.90 -8.56 18.51
N LEU A 64 17.99 -8.56 17.54
CA LEU A 64 16.68 -9.21 17.70
C LEU A 64 16.81 -10.68 18.05
N ARG A 65 17.77 -11.40 17.47
CA ARG A 65 18.02 -12.82 17.81
C ARG A 65 18.33 -13.05 19.29
N ARG A 66 18.96 -12.09 19.96
CA ARG A 66 19.29 -12.19 21.39
C ARG A 66 18.12 -11.82 22.29
N THR A 67 17.20 -11.02 21.81
CA THR A 67 16.13 -10.41 22.62
C THR A 67 14.73 -10.91 22.28
N MET A 68 14.54 -11.52 21.09
CA MET A 68 13.24 -12.01 20.62
C MET A 68 12.74 -13.15 21.53
N THR A 69 11.49 -13.02 21.95
CA THR A 69 10.80 -14.04 22.75
C THR A 69 9.94 -14.95 21.87
N PRO A 70 9.55 -16.14 22.35
CA PRO A 70 8.60 -17.00 21.62
C PRO A 70 7.29 -16.29 21.28
N GLU A 71 6.77 -15.44 22.16
CA GLU A 71 5.57 -14.64 21.95
C GLU A 71 5.79 -13.61 20.85
N GLY A 72 7.00 -13.01 20.79
CA GLY A 72 7.40 -12.10 19.72
C GLY A 72 7.47 -12.79 18.36
N GLU A 73 8.02 -14.00 18.28
CA GLU A 73 8.03 -14.81 17.06
C GLU A 73 6.61 -15.19 16.62
N HIS A 74 5.75 -15.59 17.55
CA HIS A 74 4.36 -15.90 17.26
C HIS A 74 3.61 -14.67 16.72
N ARG A 75 3.80 -13.51 17.34
CA ARG A 75 3.25 -12.23 16.85
C ARG A 75 3.70 -11.91 15.44
N LEU A 76 4.96 -12.15 15.08
CA LEU A 76 5.43 -11.93 13.70
C LEU A 76 4.78 -12.88 12.69
N VAL A 77 4.60 -14.16 13.05
CA VAL A 77 3.87 -15.13 12.21
C VAL A 77 2.45 -14.65 12.00
N ASP A 78 1.76 -14.31 13.08
CA ASP A 78 0.38 -13.81 13.03
C ASP A 78 0.27 -12.57 12.12
N ASN A 79 1.11 -11.58 12.35
CA ASN A 79 1.02 -10.30 11.65
C ASN A 79 1.39 -10.44 10.16
N ILE A 80 2.49 -11.14 9.85
CA ILE A 80 3.02 -11.20 8.47
C ILE A 80 2.27 -12.21 7.61
N ILE A 81 1.77 -13.31 8.20
CA ILE A 81 1.15 -14.40 7.42
C ILE A 81 -0.35 -14.47 7.70
N VAL A 82 -0.75 -14.73 8.96
CA VAL A 82 -2.12 -15.13 9.24
C VAL A 82 -3.08 -13.97 9.02
N LYS A 83 -2.84 -12.83 9.64
CA LYS A 83 -3.76 -11.69 9.60
C LYS A 83 -3.69 -10.89 8.32
N THR A 84 -2.50 -10.77 7.71
CA THR A 84 -2.37 -10.00 6.47
C THR A 84 -2.67 -10.81 5.23
N GLN A 85 -2.18 -12.05 5.12
CA GLN A 85 -2.41 -12.86 3.93
C GLN A 85 -3.74 -13.65 3.99
N GLY A 86 -4.14 -14.10 5.18
CA GLY A 86 -5.42 -14.76 5.39
C GLY A 86 -6.61 -13.88 5.02
N PHE A 87 -6.54 -12.60 5.39
CA PHE A 87 -7.57 -11.61 5.08
C PHE A 87 -7.78 -11.39 3.57
N VAL A 88 -6.70 -11.37 2.79
CA VAL A 88 -6.77 -11.03 1.36
C VAL A 88 -6.93 -12.25 0.47
N SER A 89 -6.09 -13.26 0.67
CA SER A 89 -6.05 -14.42 -0.23
C SER A 89 -6.95 -15.58 0.21
N GLY A 90 -7.29 -15.65 1.49
CA GLY A 90 -8.02 -16.78 2.08
C GLY A 90 -7.25 -18.11 2.03
N ASN A 91 -5.98 -18.10 1.63
CA ASN A 91 -5.14 -19.29 1.55
C ASN A 91 -4.62 -19.76 2.91
N ILE A 92 -4.58 -18.87 3.89
CA ILE A 92 -4.16 -19.12 5.27
C ILE A 92 -5.26 -18.58 6.17
N ARG A 93 -5.67 -19.37 7.17
CA ARG A 93 -6.74 -19.03 8.11
C ARG A 93 -6.19 -18.95 9.53
N GLU A 94 -6.91 -18.28 10.42
CA GLU A 94 -6.52 -18.17 11.83
C GLU A 94 -6.53 -19.52 12.57
N ASP A 95 -7.31 -20.50 12.09
CA ASP A 95 -7.43 -21.85 12.64
C ASP A 95 -6.50 -22.87 11.99
N ASP A 96 -5.64 -22.47 11.05
CA ASP A 96 -4.66 -23.39 10.44
C ASP A 96 -3.58 -23.77 11.47
N GLU A 97 -3.38 -25.06 11.67
CA GLU A 97 -2.40 -25.59 12.62
C GLU A 97 -0.94 -25.32 12.20
N HIS A 98 -0.67 -25.19 10.89
CA HIS A 98 0.67 -25.05 10.32
C HIS A 98 0.77 -23.92 9.27
N PRO A 99 0.50 -22.65 9.62
CA PRO A 99 0.46 -21.54 8.66
C PRO A 99 1.80 -21.31 7.95
N LEU A 100 2.93 -21.55 8.63
CA LEU A 100 4.27 -21.44 8.03
C LEU A 100 4.51 -22.46 6.92
N ASP A 101 4.02 -23.70 7.06
CA ASP A 101 4.21 -24.74 6.02
C ASP A 101 3.33 -24.48 4.81
N ILE A 102 2.12 -24.00 5.04
CA ILE A 102 1.25 -23.54 3.96
C ILE A 102 1.95 -22.40 3.21
N PHE A 103 2.46 -21.41 3.93
CA PHE A 103 3.13 -20.26 3.32
C PHE A 103 4.39 -20.66 2.55
N ARG A 104 5.22 -21.57 3.09
CA ARG A 104 6.38 -22.14 2.37
C ARG A 104 5.96 -22.82 1.07
N SER A 105 4.86 -23.57 1.08
CA SER A 105 4.35 -24.24 -0.12
C SER A 105 3.89 -23.25 -1.18
N LEU A 106 3.33 -22.11 -0.78
CA LEU A 106 2.96 -21.03 -1.69
C LEU A 106 4.19 -20.33 -2.29
N LEU A 107 5.21 -20.06 -1.47
CA LEU A 107 6.49 -19.50 -1.93
C LEU A 107 7.21 -20.42 -2.93
N ALA A 108 7.18 -21.74 -2.69
CA ALA A 108 7.81 -22.72 -3.58
C ALA A 108 7.27 -22.68 -5.02
N ARG A 109 6.05 -22.20 -5.23
CA ARG A 109 5.49 -22.00 -6.58
C ARG A 109 6.21 -20.93 -7.39
N TYR A 110 6.98 -20.05 -6.72
CA TYR A 110 7.76 -18.98 -7.34
C TYR A 110 9.26 -19.32 -7.43
N GLU A 111 9.65 -20.54 -7.05
CA GLU A 111 11.05 -20.97 -7.18
C GLU A 111 11.49 -20.90 -8.64
N GLY A 112 12.58 -20.19 -8.88
CA GLY A 112 13.12 -19.97 -10.24
C GLY A 112 12.44 -18.85 -11.03
N ILE A 113 11.36 -18.25 -10.53
CA ILE A 113 10.68 -17.14 -11.21
C ILE A 113 11.35 -15.82 -10.82
N GLY A 114 12.13 -15.27 -11.72
CA GLY A 114 12.75 -13.94 -11.60
C GLY A 114 11.81 -12.80 -12.05
N ARG A 115 12.34 -11.57 -11.98
CA ARG A 115 11.59 -10.35 -12.37
C ARG A 115 11.11 -10.39 -13.83
N ASP A 116 11.98 -10.80 -14.73
CA ASP A 116 11.67 -10.80 -16.16
C ASP A 116 10.64 -11.88 -16.50
N GLU A 117 10.74 -13.05 -15.90
CA GLU A 117 9.77 -14.13 -16.08
C GLU A 117 8.40 -13.75 -15.49
N LEU A 118 8.38 -13.10 -14.31
CA LEU A 118 7.12 -12.61 -13.75
C LEU A 118 6.49 -11.52 -14.64
N ARG A 119 7.30 -10.65 -15.24
CA ARG A 119 6.83 -9.67 -16.23
C ARG A 119 6.24 -10.34 -17.47
N GLU A 120 6.88 -11.40 -18.00
CA GLU A 120 6.35 -12.16 -19.14
C GLU A 120 5.02 -12.86 -18.77
N ASN A 121 4.91 -13.45 -17.59
CA ASN A 121 3.68 -14.04 -17.10
C ASN A 121 2.55 -12.99 -16.98
N MET A 122 2.88 -11.79 -16.51
CA MET A 122 1.94 -10.66 -16.46
C MET A 122 1.51 -10.21 -17.87
N ARG A 123 2.46 -10.09 -18.80
CA ARG A 123 2.14 -9.75 -20.21
C ARG A 123 1.24 -10.79 -20.85
N TYR A 124 1.54 -12.07 -20.65
CA TYR A 124 0.71 -13.17 -21.15
C TYR A 124 -0.73 -13.06 -20.63
N PHE A 125 -0.89 -12.85 -19.31
CA PHE A 125 -2.20 -12.66 -18.70
C PHE A 125 -2.94 -11.44 -19.28
N LEU A 126 -2.29 -10.29 -19.35
CA LEU A 126 -2.88 -9.05 -19.88
C LEU A 126 -3.28 -9.19 -21.35
N SER A 127 -2.45 -9.86 -22.15
CA SER A 127 -2.75 -10.09 -23.58
C SER A 127 -4.01 -10.93 -23.78
N ALA A 128 -4.33 -11.83 -22.85
CA ALA A 128 -5.53 -12.63 -22.91
C ALA A 128 -6.77 -11.89 -22.40
N VAL A 129 -6.63 -11.03 -21.36
CA VAL A 129 -7.78 -10.43 -20.66
C VAL A 129 -8.15 -9.05 -21.19
N ILE A 130 -7.16 -8.23 -21.60
CA ILE A 130 -7.43 -6.84 -22.03
C ILE A 130 -8.35 -6.77 -23.25
N PRO A 131 -8.28 -7.64 -24.29
CA PRO A 131 -9.26 -7.62 -25.37
C PRO A 131 -10.71 -7.80 -24.89
N VAL A 132 -10.92 -8.64 -23.89
CA VAL A 132 -12.26 -8.83 -23.28
C VAL A 132 -12.68 -7.59 -22.49
N CYS A 133 -11.74 -6.94 -21.80
CA CYS A 133 -12.01 -5.66 -21.14
C CYS A 133 -12.46 -4.58 -22.12
N ASP A 134 -11.82 -4.53 -23.27
CA ASP A 134 -12.15 -3.61 -24.38
C ASP A 134 -13.56 -3.88 -24.92
N GLU A 135 -13.91 -5.13 -25.22
CA GLU A 135 -15.24 -5.55 -25.67
C GLU A 135 -16.35 -5.22 -24.65
N CYS A 136 -16.06 -5.40 -23.36
CA CYS A 136 -17.03 -5.21 -22.28
C CYS A 136 -17.07 -3.77 -21.74
N GLY A 137 -16.16 -2.89 -22.14
CA GLY A 137 -16.03 -1.53 -21.60
C GLY A 137 -15.61 -1.53 -20.12
N VAL A 138 -14.80 -2.51 -19.69
CA VAL A 138 -14.33 -2.68 -18.30
C VAL A 138 -12.87 -2.28 -18.19
N ASN A 139 -12.51 -1.52 -17.18
CA ASN A 139 -11.12 -1.21 -16.89
C ASN A 139 -10.53 -2.23 -15.92
N LEU A 140 -9.38 -2.79 -16.26
CA LEU A 140 -8.53 -3.57 -15.38
C LEU A 140 -7.44 -2.65 -14.82
N CYS A 141 -7.15 -2.72 -13.52
CA CYS A 141 -6.09 -1.93 -12.92
C CYS A 141 -5.26 -2.73 -11.93
N VAL A 142 -3.93 -2.57 -12.01
CA VAL A 142 -2.98 -3.20 -11.08
C VAL A 142 -2.75 -2.31 -9.88
N HIS A 143 -2.67 -2.92 -8.69
CA HIS A 143 -2.24 -2.25 -7.46
C HIS A 143 -0.71 -2.32 -7.34
N PRO A 144 -0.01 -1.23 -6.95
CA PRO A 144 1.42 -1.28 -6.66
C PRO A 144 1.75 -2.26 -5.54
N ASP A 145 2.95 -2.81 -5.60
CA ASP A 145 3.46 -3.71 -4.55
C ASP A 145 3.57 -2.99 -3.19
N ASP A 146 3.19 -3.66 -2.11
CA ASP A 146 3.26 -3.15 -0.75
C ASP A 146 3.88 -4.19 0.22
N PRO A 147 5.06 -3.95 0.78
CA PRO A 147 5.95 -2.80 0.56
C PRO A 147 6.55 -2.81 -0.86
N PRO A 148 6.98 -1.64 -1.37
CA PRO A 148 7.53 -1.53 -2.73
C PRO A 148 9.00 -1.93 -2.82
N ILE A 149 9.33 -3.09 -2.25
CA ILE A 149 10.64 -3.72 -2.25
C ILE A 149 10.52 -5.22 -2.54
N PRO A 150 11.53 -5.88 -3.10
CA PRO A 150 11.58 -7.34 -3.14
C PRO A 150 11.59 -7.91 -1.73
N VAL A 151 10.79 -8.92 -1.48
CA VAL A 151 10.69 -9.57 -0.16
C VAL A 151 10.51 -11.07 -0.34
N LEU A 152 11.07 -11.86 0.57
CA LEU A 152 10.92 -13.32 0.63
C LEU A 152 11.33 -14.03 -0.67
N GLY A 153 12.32 -13.48 -1.41
CA GLY A 153 12.72 -13.99 -2.71
C GLY A 153 11.71 -13.76 -3.83
N LEU A 154 10.58 -13.12 -3.53
CA LEU A 154 9.56 -12.80 -4.53
C LEU A 154 9.96 -11.56 -5.32
N PRO A 155 9.96 -11.60 -6.65
CA PRO A 155 10.14 -10.40 -7.45
C PRO A 155 8.91 -9.49 -7.30
N ARG A 156 9.16 -8.18 -7.25
CA ARG A 156 8.12 -7.14 -7.26
C ARG A 156 8.27 -6.35 -8.56
N ILE A 157 7.20 -6.17 -9.30
CA ILE A 157 7.21 -5.63 -10.66
C ILE A 157 6.36 -4.37 -10.86
N VAL A 158 5.74 -3.83 -9.79
CA VAL A 158 4.99 -2.57 -9.81
C VAL A 158 5.35 -1.74 -8.59
N ARG A 159 6.55 -1.11 -8.56
CA ARG A 159 7.10 -0.40 -7.40
C ARG A 159 7.56 1.02 -7.68
N THR A 160 8.04 1.25 -8.89
CA THR A 160 8.74 2.47 -9.30
C THR A 160 8.14 3.04 -10.57
N ASP A 161 8.60 4.24 -10.97
CA ASP A 161 8.25 4.84 -12.26
C ASP A 161 8.52 3.89 -13.43
N GLU A 162 9.71 3.27 -13.47
CA GLU A 162 10.08 2.30 -14.51
C GLU A 162 9.15 1.08 -14.55
N ASP A 163 8.79 0.55 -13.37
CA ASP A 163 7.90 -0.61 -13.27
C ASP A 163 6.49 -0.28 -13.78
N ILE A 164 5.96 0.88 -13.39
CA ILE A 164 4.62 1.34 -13.80
C ILE A 164 4.60 1.58 -15.31
N ASP A 165 5.63 2.25 -15.83
CA ASP A 165 5.77 2.52 -17.25
C ASP A 165 5.81 1.21 -18.06
N TRP A 166 6.64 0.26 -17.64
CA TRP A 166 6.68 -1.07 -18.25
C TRP A 166 5.32 -1.76 -18.22
N PHE A 167 4.62 -1.75 -17.08
CA PHE A 167 3.33 -2.42 -16.92
C PHE A 167 2.28 -1.85 -17.87
N LEU A 168 2.18 -0.53 -17.97
CA LEU A 168 1.20 0.12 -18.82
C LEU A 168 1.47 -0.12 -20.31
N HIS A 169 2.74 -0.30 -20.70
CA HIS A 169 3.16 -0.61 -22.07
C HIS A 169 3.24 -2.11 -22.36
N ALA A 170 3.17 -2.99 -21.36
CA ALA A 170 3.17 -4.45 -21.57
C ALA A 170 2.05 -4.89 -22.53
N VAL A 171 0.86 -4.29 -22.38
CA VAL A 171 -0.24 -4.27 -23.35
C VAL A 171 -0.78 -2.84 -23.37
N ASP A 172 -0.39 -2.08 -24.39
CA ASP A 172 -0.75 -0.66 -24.49
C ASP A 172 -2.21 -0.50 -24.95
N ASN A 173 -3.11 -0.46 -23.97
CA ASN A 173 -4.55 -0.33 -24.17
C ASN A 173 -5.12 0.53 -23.03
N PRO A 174 -6.07 1.46 -23.30
CA PRO A 174 -6.66 2.31 -22.26
C PRO A 174 -7.34 1.53 -21.13
N HIS A 175 -7.79 0.30 -21.36
CA HIS A 175 -8.39 -0.56 -20.34
C HIS A 175 -7.35 -1.26 -19.45
N ASN A 176 -6.05 -1.23 -19.79
CA ASN A 176 -4.94 -1.63 -18.91
C ASN A 176 -4.47 -0.42 -18.12
N GLY A 177 -4.71 -0.36 -16.83
CA GLY A 177 -4.45 0.81 -16.02
C GLY A 177 -3.92 0.53 -14.62
N LEU A 178 -3.84 1.59 -13.84
CA LEU A 178 -3.24 1.59 -12.50
C LEU A 178 -4.32 1.85 -11.44
N THR A 179 -4.29 1.08 -10.37
CA THR A 179 -4.78 1.52 -9.06
C THR A 179 -3.69 2.37 -8.44
N PHE A 180 -3.83 3.69 -8.46
CA PHE A 180 -2.82 4.56 -7.87
C PHE A 180 -2.93 4.53 -6.35
N CYS A 181 -2.13 3.71 -5.70
CA CYS A 181 -2.07 3.65 -4.25
C CYS A 181 -0.98 4.57 -3.72
N ALA A 182 -1.36 5.76 -3.26
CA ALA A 182 -0.43 6.74 -2.74
C ALA A 182 0.33 6.23 -1.50
N GLY A 183 -0.30 5.38 -0.68
CA GLY A 183 0.35 4.77 0.48
C GLY A 183 1.47 3.81 0.10
N SER A 184 1.20 2.81 -0.75
CA SER A 184 2.23 1.86 -1.21
C SER A 184 3.40 2.59 -1.88
N LEU A 185 3.10 3.52 -2.78
CA LEU A 185 4.14 4.30 -3.48
C LEU A 185 4.92 5.19 -2.52
N SER A 186 4.29 5.79 -1.50
CA SER A 186 4.97 6.64 -0.53
C SER A 186 5.85 5.90 0.47
N ALA A 187 5.68 4.59 0.63
CA ALA A 187 6.60 3.75 1.40
C ALA A 187 7.95 3.54 0.69
N GLY A 188 8.03 3.80 -0.63
CA GLY A 188 9.27 3.76 -1.40
C GLY A 188 9.99 5.10 -1.40
N LEU A 189 11.22 5.15 -0.84
CA LEU A 189 12.02 6.39 -0.75
C LEU A 189 12.31 7.02 -2.11
N GLN A 190 12.50 6.18 -3.13
CA GLN A 190 12.83 6.58 -4.51
C GLN A 190 11.65 7.22 -5.27
N ASN A 191 10.44 7.12 -4.74
CA ASN A 191 9.25 7.58 -5.43
C ASN A 191 8.91 9.04 -5.08
N ASP A 192 8.82 9.89 -6.09
CA ASP A 192 8.06 11.15 -6.02
C ASP A 192 6.60 10.86 -6.40
N VAL A 193 5.77 10.71 -5.36
CA VAL A 193 4.37 10.28 -5.54
C VAL A 193 3.56 11.29 -6.35
N THR A 194 3.85 12.59 -6.20
CA THR A 194 3.18 13.65 -6.93
C THR A 194 3.58 13.65 -8.41
N ALA A 195 4.86 13.46 -8.71
CA ALA A 195 5.33 13.33 -10.08
C ALA A 195 4.74 12.10 -10.78
N LEU A 196 4.69 10.95 -10.07
CA LEU A 196 4.04 9.73 -10.58
C LEU A 196 2.55 9.95 -10.87
N ALA A 197 1.83 10.65 -9.99
CA ALA A 197 0.42 10.97 -10.21
C ALA A 197 0.23 11.82 -11.47
N ARG A 198 1.03 12.89 -11.66
CA ARG A 198 0.96 13.72 -12.88
C ARG A 198 1.23 12.91 -14.15
N LYS A 199 2.19 11.99 -14.11
CA LYS A 199 2.57 11.16 -15.26
C LYS A 199 1.49 10.15 -15.62
N TYR A 200 0.85 9.53 -14.62
CA TYR A 200 -0.02 8.37 -14.84
C TYR A 200 -1.52 8.62 -14.58
N ALA A 201 -1.93 9.86 -14.28
CA ALA A 201 -3.34 10.17 -13.98
C ALA A 201 -4.31 9.71 -15.07
N SER A 202 -3.96 9.85 -16.35
CA SER A 202 -4.81 9.45 -17.49
C SER A 202 -4.97 7.92 -17.62
N ARG A 203 -4.08 7.15 -17.05
CA ARG A 203 -4.10 5.67 -17.05
C ARG A 203 -4.46 5.11 -15.66
N THR A 204 -4.88 5.98 -14.74
CA THR A 204 -5.34 5.58 -13.41
C THR A 204 -6.84 5.35 -13.42
N HIS A 205 -7.29 4.17 -13.00
CA HIS A 205 -8.70 3.80 -12.97
C HIS A 205 -9.28 3.73 -11.56
N PHE A 206 -8.44 3.72 -10.55
CA PHE A 206 -8.83 3.75 -9.15
C PHE A 206 -7.75 4.41 -8.30
N VAL A 207 -8.12 5.10 -7.22
CA VAL A 207 -7.14 5.76 -6.34
C VAL A 207 -7.33 5.30 -4.90
N HIS A 208 -6.22 4.95 -4.24
CA HIS A 208 -6.13 4.79 -2.79
C HIS A 208 -5.47 6.02 -2.19
N LEU A 209 -6.26 6.83 -1.50
CA LEU A 209 -5.80 8.02 -0.78
C LEU A 209 -5.37 7.63 0.62
N ARG A 210 -4.13 7.21 0.78
CA ARG A 210 -3.45 7.02 2.06
C ARG A 210 -1.97 7.39 1.94
N SER A 211 -1.27 7.52 3.05
CA SER A 211 0.11 7.96 3.06
C SER A 211 0.91 7.24 4.15
N CYS A 212 2.22 7.17 3.98
CA CYS A 212 3.14 6.62 4.96
C CYS A 212 4.04 7.70 5.54
N HIS A 213 4.53 7.46 6.76
CA HIS A 213 5.65 8.14 7.36
C HIS A 213 6.85 7.19 7.38
N ILE A 214 8.02 7.66 6.94
CA ILE A 214 9.26 6.89 6.95
C ILE A 214 10.14 7.45 8.07
N PHE A 215 10.57 6.59 8.98
CA PHE A 215 11.47 6.92 10.08
C PHE A 215 12.92 7.12 9.59
N PRO A 216 13.78 7.79 10.38
CA PRO A 216 15.18 8.01 9.98
C PRO A 216 15.97 6.72 9.73
N ASN A 217 15.59 5.61 10.36
CA ASN A 217 16.16 4.29 10.10
C ASN A 217 15.59 3.61 8.84
N GLY A 218 14.56 4.19 8.22
CA GLY A 218 13.92 3.69 7.02
C GLY A 218 12.71 2.80 7.24
N ASP A 219 12.46 2.34 8.45
CA ASP A 219 11.19 1.69 8.79
C ASP A 219 10.04 2.65 8.50
N PHE A 220 8.85 2.14 8.26
CA PHE A 220 7.72 3.01 7.95
C PHE A 220 6.44 2.60 8.67
N THR A 221 5.58 3.57 8.87
CA THR A 221 4.23 3.38 9.40
C THR A 221 3.21 4.02 8.47
N GLU A 222 1.99 3.51 8.49
CA GLU A 222 0.87 4.25 7.93
C GLU A 222 0.74 5.59 8.68
N ALA A 223 0.40 6.65 7.98
CA ALA A 223 0.25 7.98 8.57
C ALA A 223 -1.22 8.41 8.62
N SER A 224 -1.48 9.48 9.36
CA SER A 224 -2.73 10.23 9.13
C SER A 224 -2.76 10.69 7.67
N HIS A 225 -3.93 10.68 7.05
CA HIS A 225 -4.07 11.00 5.63
C HIS A 225 -3.43 12.34 5.24
N LEU A 226 -3.56 13.36 6.07
CA LEU A 226 -2.95 14.68 5.83
C LEU A 226 -1.59 14.87 6.49
N GLY A 227 -1.04 13.88 7.17
CA GLY A 227 0.22 13.98 7.91
C GLY A 227 1.35 13.10 7.39
N GLY A 228 1.13 12.40 6.30
CA GLY A 228 2.14 11.51 5.71
C GLY A 228 2.96 12.16 4.61
N ARG A 229 3.84 11.37 4.00
CA ARG A 229 4.80 11.80 2.98
C ARG A 229 4.13 12.15 1.64
N ALA A 230 3.01 11.53 1.29
CA ALA A 230 2.27 11.85 0.09
C ALA A 230 1.39 13.10 0.30
N ASP A 231 1.49 14.09 -0.59
CA ASP A 231 0.61 15.26 -0.60
C ASP A 231 -0.76 14.89 -1.19
N LEU A 232 -1.65 14.38 -0.33
CA LEU A 232 -2.98 13.93 -0.77
C LEU A 232 -3.87 15.08 -1.25
N VAL A 233 -3.59 16.32 -0.86
CA VAL A 233 -4.32 17.50 -1.36
C VAL A 233 -3.98 17.72 -2.83
N GLU A 234 -2.69 17.70 -3.16
CA GLU A 234 -2.24 17.84 -4.55
C GLU A 234 -2.65 16.64 -5.41
N LEU A 235 -2.59 15.43 -4.86
CA LEU A 235 -3.10 14.24 -5.57
C LEU A 235 -4.58 14.37 -5.93
N CYS A 236 -5.40 14.84 -5.00
CA CYS A 236 -6.82 15.11 -5.29
C CYS A 236 -6.99 16.15 -6.41
N ARG A 237 -6.17 17.21 -6.46
CA ARG A 237 -6.21 18.19 -7.57
C ARG A 237 -5.86 17.55 -8.90
N ILE A 238 -4.81 16.76 -8.95
CA ILE A 238 -4.36 16.08 -10.17
C ILE A 238 -5.46 15.16 -10.70
N PHE A 239 -5.99 14.29 -9.87
CA PHE A 239 -6.99 13.31 -10.29
C PHE A 239 -8.34 13.95 -10.63
N GLU A 240 -8.81 14.92 -9.84
CA GLU A 240 -10.04 15.65 -10.14
C GLU A 240 -9.95 16.44 -11.46
N SER A 241 -8.78 17.03 -11.75
CA SER A 241 -8.59 17.74 -13.02
C SER A 241 -8.50 16.82 -14.23
N THR A 242 -8.04 15.58 -14.04
CA THR A 242 -7.89 14.59 -15.12
C THR A 242 -9.19 13.82 -15.36
N ASN A 243 -9.82 13.34 -14.31
CA ASN A 243 -11.09 12.60 -14.39
C ASN A 243 -11.93 12.82 -13.11
N PRO A 244 -12.88 13.79 -13.12
CA PRO A 244 -13.69 14.08 -11.92
C PRO A 244 -14.65 12.95 -11.51
N ARG A 245 -14.76 11.87 -12.29
CA ARG A 245 -15.53 10.67 -11.95
C ARG A 245 -14.67 9.50 -11.52
N LEU A 246 -13.36 9.70 -11.39
CA LEU A 246 -12.44 8.67 -10.95
C LEU A 246 -12.78 8.20 -9.53
N PRO A 247 -13.03 6.89 -9.29
CA PRO A 247 -13.32 6.40 -7.96
C PRO A 247 -12.09 6.48 -7.07
N MET A 248 -12.28 7.02 -5.85
CA MET A 248 -11.23 7.17 -4.84
C MET A 248 -11.69 6.58 -3.52
N ARG A 249 -10.80 5.93 -2.78
CA ARG A 249 -11.07 5.44 -1.43
C ARG A 249 -9.93 5.78 -0.49
N VAL A 250 -10.22 5.82 0.81
CA VAL A 250 -9.24 6.12 1.86
C VAL A 250 -8.35 4.93 2.23
N ASP A 251 -8.70 3.72 1.80
CA ASP A 251 -7.99 2.47 2.04
C ASP A 251 -7.77 2.19 3.54
N HIS A 252 -6.53 2.20 4.04
CA HIS A 252 -6.25 2.00 5.45
C HIS A 252 -6.56 3.26 6.28
N GLY A 253 -7.00 3.05 7.53
CA GLY A 253 -7.20 4.10 8.51
C GLY A 253 -6.47 3.76 9.82
N LYS A 254 -6.36 4.73 10.72
CA LYS A 254 -5.88 4.50 12.08
C LYS A 254 -6.82 3.58 12.85
N THR A 255 -6.30 2.83 13.82
CA THR A 255 -7.10 2.21 14.87
C THR A 255 -7.25 3.21 16.01
N MET A 256 -8.47 3.51 16.44
CA MET A 256 -8.75 4.56 17.41
C MET A 256 -10.00 4.27 18.25
N LEU A 257 -10.03 4.85 19.44
CA LEU A 257 -11.19 4.83 20.34
C LEU A 257 -11.71 3.41 20.64
N GLY A 258 -10.82 2.43 20.85
CA GLY A 258 -11.17 1.05 21.18
C GLY A 258 -11.69 0.25 19.99
N ASP A 259 -11.38 0.65 18.78
CA ASP A 259 -11.67 -0.14 17.56
C ASP A 259 -11.06 -1.54 17.62
N GLU A 260 -9.89 -1.72 18.30
CA GLU A 260 -9.24 -3.03 18.47
C GLU A 260 -10.18 -4.06 19.13
N ALA A 261 -10.98 -3.62 20.10
CA ALA A 261 -11.90 -4.49 20.83
C ALA A 261 -13.13 -4.92 20.00
N ARG A 262 -13.31 -4.38 18.80
CA ARG A 262 -14.49 -4.61 17.95
C ARG A 262 -14.29 -5.68 16.89
N GLY A 263 -13.14 -6.34 16.85
CA GLY A 263 -12.85 -7.42 15.91
C GLY A 263 -12.70 -7.00 14.44
N TYR A 264 -12.41 -5.73 14.16
CA TYR A 264 -12.08 -5.28 12.81
C TYR A 264 -10.66 -5.70 12.44
N ASN A 265 -10.44 -5.97 11.17
CA ASN A 265 -9.08 -6.14 10.66
C ASN A 265 -8.29 -4.84 10.81
N ALA A 266 -7.03 -4.97 11.22
CA ALA A 266 -6.13 -3.83 11.39
C ALA A 266 -6.03 -2.98 10.10
N GLY A 267 -6.05 -1.66 10.23
CA GLY A 267 -6.13 -0.74 9.10
C GLY A 267 -7.53 -0.57 8.50
N TYR A 268 -8.49 -1.46 8.83
CA TYR A 268 -9.85 -1.44 8.30
C TYR A 268 -10.92 -1.17 9.37
N SER A 269 -10.52 -0.56 10.48
CA SER A 269 -11.42 -0.18 11.56
C SER A 269 -12.48 0.83 11.09
N PHE A 270 -13.67 0.78 11.70
CA PHE A 270 -14.77 1.64 11.29
C PHE A 270 -14.48 3.11 11.58
N LEU A 271 -14.13 3.45 12.83
CA LEU A 271 -13.93 4.84 13.25
C LEU A 271 -12.73 5.46 12.53
N GLY A 272 -11.62 4.73 12.41
CA GLY A 272 -10.43 5.21 11.72
C GLY A 272 -10.68 5.51 10.24
N ARG A 273 -11.43 4.66 9.55
CA ARG A 273 -11.78 4.89 8.13
C ARG A 273 -12.82 6.00 7.97
N MET A 274 -13.78 6.15 8.88
CA MET A 274 -14.72 7.28 8.88
C MET A 274 -14.00 8.62 9.10
N PHE A 275 -13.01 8.64 10.00
CA PHE A 275 -12.17 9.81 10.21
C PHE A 275 -11.38 10.20 8.94
N ALA A 276 -10.74 9.21 8.32
CA ALA A 276 -10.01 9.40 7.05
C ALA A 276 -10.93 9.88 5.93
N LEU A 277 -12.12 9.29 5.81
CA LEU A 277 -13.11 9.66 4.80
C LEU A 277 -13.56 11.12 4.98
N ALA A 278 -13.85 11.54 6.21
CA ALA A 278 -14.23 12.92 6.50
C ALA A 278 -13.12 13.92 6.11
N GLN A 279 -11.84 13.58 6.38
CA GLN A 279 -10.72 14.41 5.95
C GLN A 279 -10.66 14.54 4.42
N MET A 280 -10.75 13.43 3.69
CA MET A 280 -10.67 13.44 2.23
C MET A 280 -11.89 14.10 1.57
N GLN A 281 -13.09 13.94 2.15
CA GLN A 281 -14.27 14.67 1.69
C GLN A 281 -14.10 16.19 1.86
N GLY A 282 -13.52 16.64 2.98
CA GLY A 282 -13.19 18.04 3.20
C GLY A 282 -12.20 18.58 2.17
N VAL A 283 -11.15 17.82 1.85
CA VAL A 283 -10.18 18.17 0.79
C VAL A 283 -10.87 18.28 -0.57
N LEU A 284 -11.63 17.27 -0.97
CA LEU A 284 -12.34 17.25 -2.24
C LEU A 284 -13.36 18.39 -2.38
N ALA A 285 -14.04 18.75 -1.30
CA ALA A 285 -14.96 19.88 -1.29
C ALA A 285 -14.28 21.23 -1.59
N VAL A 286 -13.01 21.38 -1.23
CA VAL A 286 -12.20 22.58 -1.55
C VAL A 286 -11.62 22.47 -2.95
N VAL A 287 -11.08 21.33 -3.32
CA VAL A 287 -10.43 21.08 -4.62
C VAL A 287 -11.42 21.27 -5.80
N LYS A 288 -12.67 20.82 -5.62
CA LYS A 288 -13.74 20.92 -6.64
C LYS A 288 -14.30 22.35 -6.81
N ARG A 289 -13.99 23.28 -5.90
CA ARG A 289 -14.43 24.66 -6.05
C ARG A 289 -13.59 25.36 -7.11
N PRO A 290 -14.21 26.11 -8.03
CA PRO A 290 -13.46 27.00 -8.93
C PRO A 290 -12.61 27.95 -8.09
N THR A 291 -11.34 28.11 -8.43
CA THR A 291 -10.49 29.15 -7.80
C THR A 291 -11.18 30.49 -8.00
N PRO A 292 -11.40 31.30 -6.97
CA PRO A 292 -11.95 32.63 -7.13
C PRO A 292 -11.06 33.41 -8.13
N ASN A 293 -11.65 33.92 -9.19
CA ASN A 293 -10.90 34.75 -10.14
C ASN A 293 -10.41 36.00 -9.38
N PRO A 294 -9.08 36.26 -9.31
CA PRO A 294 -8.54 37.39 -8.58
C PRO A 294 -9.03 38.76 -9.12
N SER A 295 -9.64 38.79 -10.31
CA SER A 295 -10.21 40.01 -10.92
C SER A 295 -11.62 40.37 -10.42
N HIS A 296 -12.25 39.56 -9.57
CA HIS A 296 -13.53 39.94 -8.93
C HIS A 296 -13.25 40.51 -7.54
N ASN A 297 -12.99 41.81 -7.50
CA ASN A 297 -13.03 42.62 -6.29
C ASN A 297 -14.40 42.56 -5.64
N GLY A 298 -14.42 42.10 -4.39
CA GLY A 298 -15.33 42.37 -3.31
C GLY A 298 -16.83 42.52 -3.63
N GLY A 299 -17.59 41.55 -3.24
CA GLY A 299 -19.04 41.62 -3.14
C GLY A 299 -19.69 40.26 -3.34
N GLU A 300 -20.32 39.77 -2.30
CA GLU A 300 -21.20 38.58 -2.28
C GLU A 300 -20.55 37.23 -1.93
N TRP A 301 -20.00 37.14 -0.73
CA TRP A 301 -19.75 35.86 -0.06
C TRP A 301 -20.91 35.40 0.86
N VAL A 302 -22.08 36.03 0.74
CA VAL A 302 -23.26 35.66 1.55
C VAL A 302 -24.32 35.06 0.62
N ASN A 303 -24.65 33.80 0.85
CA ASN A 303 -25.77 33.03 0.27
C ASN A 303 -25.50 32.09 -0.92
N GLN A 304 -24.64 31.08 -0.71
CA GLN A 304 -24.79 29.81 -1.43
C GLN A 304 -24.41 28.58 -0.57
N VAL A 305 -24.80 28.55 0.67
CA VAL A 305 -25.06 27.29 1.37
C VAL A 305 -26.53 26.94 1.07
N LYS A 306 -26.76 26.33 -0.07
CA LYS A 306 -28.01 25.58 -0.25
C LYS A 306 -27.88 24.33 0.60
N CYS A 307 -28.59 24.30 1.74
CA CYS A 307 -28.92 23.07 2.41
C CYS A 307 -29.57 22.14 1.38
N LEU A 308 -29.09 20.90 1.31
CA LEU A 308 -29.80 19.85 0.59
C LEU A 308 -31.21 19.77 1.21
N PRO A 309 -32.28 19.64 0.40
CA PRO A 309 -33.59 19.40 0.95
C PRO A 309 -33.58 18.08 1.71
N ASP A 310 -34.21 18.10 2.90
CA ASP A 310 -34.57 16.92 3.63
C ASP A 310 -35.55 16.09 2.78
N ASP A 311 -35.13 14.91 2.32
CA ASP A 311 -35.99 13.80 1.93
C ASP A 311 -35.32 12.46 2.32
#